data_3bbdd85054164682d9cdbad124182c4f
#
_entry.id   3bbdd85054164682d9cdbad124182c4f
#
_cell.length_a   1.000
_cell.length_b   1.000
_cell.length_c   1.000
_cell.angle_alpha   90.00
_cell.angle_beta   90.00
_cell.angle_gamma   90.00
#
_symmetry.space_group_name_H-M   'P 1'
#
loop_
_entity.id
_entity.type
_entity.pdbx_description
1 polymer ?
#
loop_
_entity_poly.entity_id
_entity_poly.type
_entity_poly.pdbx_seq_one_letter_code
_entity_poly.pdbx_strand_id
1 'polypeptide(L)'
;NRNYPTRVLWGDEHVHTGWSVDAGAFGATLGPEEAVRFARGEQVKSSLGEPAKLSRPLDWVVITNHSDAAGVIFEIRDGNPSLMRDPLIKKRHDMMAAGKGVEAASEMISTQSNNKVPAAMKDPKLAVSIWQKNTAIMEKYNEPGRFTALIGYEWTSNAGGGDNLHRNVIYRDGKDKADQ
;
A
#
# COMPACT_ATOMS: atom_id res chain seq x y z
N ASN A 1 0.51 -41.76 3.23
CA ASN A 1 1.11 -40.47 3.61
C ASN A 1 0.14 -39.37 3.24
N ARG A 2 -0.50 -38.77 4.26
CA ARG A 2 -1.35 -37.58 4.06
C ARG A 2 -0.44 -36.36 4.15
N ASN A 3 -0.08 -35.76 3.02
CA ASN A 3 0.68 -34.51 2.96
C ASN A 3 -0.23 -33.28 3.14
N TYR A 4 -1.19 -33.36 4.06
CA TYR A 4 -2.03 -32.21 4.39
C TYR A 4 -1.42 -31.43 5.55
N PRO A 5 -1.51 -30.09 5.53
CA PRO A 5 -1.23 -29.29 6.72
C PRO A 5 -2.13 -29.78 7.87
N THR A 6 -1.55 -30.04 9.01
CA THR A 6 -2.29 -30.44 10.22
C THR A 6 -2.61 -29.25 11.12
N ARG A 7 -2.17 -28.05 10.74
CA ARG A 7 -2.36 -26.81 11.45
C ARG A 7 -3.00 -25.78 10.52
N VAL A 8 -3.99 -25.05 11.03
CA VAL A 8 -4.54 -23.87 10.35
C VAL A 8 -3.56 -22.71 10.53
N LEU A 9 -3.24 -22.02 9.43
CA LEU A 9 -2.45 -20.80 9.41
C LEU A 9 -3.37 -19.60 9.22
N TRP A 10 -3.22 -18.61 10.09
CA TRP A 10 -4.05 -17.40 10.08
C TRP A 10 -3.25 -16.24 9.53
N GLY A 11 -3.83 -15.53 8.58
CA GLY A 11 -3.20 -14.38 7.94
C GLY A 11 -4.21 -13.46 7.31
N ASP A 12 -3.71 -12.42 6.65
CA ASP A 12 -4.52 -11.47 5.90
C ASP A 12 -3.92 -11.24 4.52
N GLU A 13 -4.77 -11.30 3.50
CA GLU A 13 -4.39 -11.12 2.10
C GLU A 13 -4.87 -9.78 1.50
N HIS A 14 -5.61 -8.97 2.27
CA HIS A 14 -6.15 -7.71 1.78
C HIS A 14 -5.90 -6.59 2.80
N VAL A 15 -4.69 -6.06 2.77
CA VAL A 15 -4.24 -5.03 3.72
C VAL A 15 -3.78 -3.79 2.98
N HIS A 16 -4.46 -2.67 3.25
CA HIS A 16 -4.07 -1.35 2.77
C HIS A 16 -3.36 -0.57 3.88
N THR A 17 -2.34 0.18 3.50
CA THR A 17 -1.55 1.04 4.40
C THR A 17 -1.66 2.49 3.96
N GLY A 18 -1.00 3.40 4.66
CA GLY A 18 -0.90 4.79 4.24
C GLY A 18 -0.27 5.01 2.85
N TRP A 19 0.25 3.96 2.24
CA TRP A 19 0.74 3.98 0.86
C TRP A 19 -0.35 3.68 -0.18
N SER A 20 -1.50 3.17 0.24
CA SER A 20 -2.64 2.98 -0.64
C SER A 20 -3.38 4.29 -0.88
N VAL A 21 -3.86 4.52 -2.11
CA VAL A 21 -4.50 5.79 -2.49
C VAL A 21 -5.73 6.09 -1.66
N ASP A 22 -6.50 5.08 -1.31
CA ASP A 22 -7.69 5.16 -0.46
C ASP A 22 -7.32 5.35 1.01
N ALA A 23 -6.64 4.38 1.62
CA ALA A 23 -6.30 4.43 3.04
C ALA A 23 -5.44 5.66 3.38
N GLY A 24 -4.44 5.99 2.55
CA GLY A 24 -3.58 7.15 2.76
C GLY A 24 -4.33 8.47 2.67
N ALA A 25 -5.23 8.63 1.71
CA ALA A 25 -6.06 9.81 1.59
C ALA A 25 -7.10 9.92 2.72
N PHE A 26 -7.60 8.81 3.22
CA PHE A 26 -8.54 8.76 4.35
C PHE A 26 -7.89 8.91 5.72
N GLY A 27 -6.56 9.10 5.76
CA GLY A 27 -5.84 9.46 6.99
C GLY A 27 -5.02 8.34 7.61
N ALA A 28 -4.88 7.19 6.97
CA ALA A 28 -3.92 6.18 7.41
C ALA A 28 -2.49 6.72 7.24
N THR A 29 -1.71 6.71 8.32
CA THR A 29 -0.34 7.25 8.32
C THR A 29 0.73 6.16 8.34
N LEU A 30 0.36 4.92 8.71
CA LEU A 30 1.30 3.82 8.83
C LEU A 30 1.59 3.21 7.45
N GLY A 31 2.86 2.94 7.20
CA GLY A 31 3.31 2.31 5.97
C GLY A 31 3.34 0.77 6.04
N PRO A 32 3.86 0.13 4.99
CA PRO A 32 3.99 -1.33 4.94
C PRO A 32 4.81 -1.92 6.08
N GLU A 33 5.86 -1.22 6.52
CA GLU A 33 6.72 -1.72 7.60
C GLU A 33 5.97 -1.85 8.91
N GLU A 34 5.22 -0.82 9.31
CA GLU A 34 4.40 -0.84 10.52
C GLU A 34 3.30 -1.89 10.42
N ALA A 35 2.69 -2.07 9.26
CA ALA A 35 1.66 -3.06 9.04
C ALA A 35 2.20 -4.49 9.21
N VAL A 36 3.37 -4.80 8.66
CA VAL A 36 4.02 -6.11 8.83
C VAL A 36 4.43 -6.32 10.29
N ARG A 37 5.00 -5.32 10.97
CA ARG A 37 5.35 -5.39 12.38
C ARG A 37 4.13 -5.65 13.26
N PHE A 38 3.02 -4.96 12.98
CA PHE A 38 1.75 -5.19 13.67
C PHE A 38 1.25 -6.63 13.46
N ALA A 39 1.26 -7.13 12.21
CA ALA A 39 0.91 -8.51 11.89
C ALA A 39 1.77 -9.53 12.64
N ARG A 40 3.06 -9.25 12.85
CA ARG A 40 3.98 -10.05 13.66
C ARG A 40 3.72 -9.98 15.16
N GLY A 41 2.73 -9.19 15.60
CA GLY A 41 2.41 -8.99 17.00
C GLY A 41 3.31 -7.98 17.73
N GLU A 42 4.06 -7.15 17.01
CA GLU A 42 4.76 -6.03 17.61
C GLU A 42 3.78 -4.90 17.92
N GLN A 43 4.11 -4.10 18.93
CA GLN A 43 3.34 -2.88 19.21
C GLN A 43 3.72 -1.78 18.24
N VAL A 44 2.73 -1.15 17.64
CA VAL A 44 2.87 0.05 16.80
C VAL A 44 2.05 1.21 17.37
N LYS A 45 2.31 2.42 16.92
CA LYS A 45 1.40 3.54 17.14
C LYS A 45 0.37 3.57 16.03
N SER A 46 -0.91 3.67 16.37
CA SER A 46 -1.98 3.87 15.38
C SER A 46 -1.85 5.22 14.67
N SER A 47 -2.63 5.43 13.62
CA SER A 47 -2.68 6.74 12.92
C SER A 47 -3.16 7.88 13.82
N LEU A 48 -3.82 7.56 14.93
CA LEU A 48 -4.26 8.53 15.96
C LEU A 48 -3.25 8.68 17.11
N GLY A 49 -2.12 7.94 17.06
CA GLY A 49 -1.06 8.03 18.05
C GLY A 49 -1.18 7.05 19.22
N GLU A 50 -2.24 6.26 19.29
CA GLU A 50 -2.47 5.29 20.35
C GLU A 50 -1.65 4.00 20.13
N PRO A 51 -1.18 3.32 21.20
CA PRO A 51 -0.52 2.04 21.07
C PRO A 51 -1.51 0.96 20.62
N ALA A 52 -1.14 0.19 19.61
CA ALA A 52 -1.92 -0.92 19.09
C ALA A 52 -1.04 -2.17 18.98
N LYS A 53 -1.59 -3.31 19.36
CA LYS A 53 -0.92 -4.60 19.29
C LYS A 53 -1.94 -5.72 19.15
N LEU A 54 -1.65 -6.70 18.29
CA LEU A 54 -2.47 -7.90 18.22
C LEU A 54 -2.28 -8.75 19.48
N SER A 55 -3.37 -9.35 20.00
CA SER A 55 -3.32 -10.31 21.10
C SER A 55 -2.57 -11.59 20.72
N ARG A 56 -2.58 -11.94 19.44
CA ARG A 56 -1.86 -13.05 18.84
C ARG A 56 -1.28 -12.62 17.49
N PRO A 57 0.01 -12.88 17.20
CA PRO A 57 0.59 -12.69 15.88
C PRO A 57 -0.17 -13.48 14.80
N LEU A 58 -0.22 -12.94 13.59
CA LEU A 58 -0.60 -13.70 12.41
C LEU A 58 0.53 -14.68 12.03
N ASP A 59 0.20 -15.71 11.26
CA ASP A 59 1.18 -16.62 10.68
C ASP A 59 1.74 -16.07 9.37
N TRP A 60 0.97 -15.25 8.66
CA TRP A 60 1.37 -14.62 7.40
C TRP A 60 0.57 -13.34 7.12
N VAL A 61 1.11 -12.50 6.23
CA VAL A 61 0.42 -11.31 5.71
C VAL A 61 0.91 -11.01 4.30
N VAL A 62 0.06 -10.43 3.48
CA VAL A 62 0.45 -9.72 2.26
C VAL A 62 -0.08 -8.28 2.31
N ILE A 63 0.76 -7.32 2.01
CA ILE A 63 0.35 -5.91 1.91
C ILE A 63 -0.06 -5.65 0.46
N THR A 64 -1.33 -5.34 0.28
CA THR A 64 -1.97 -5.20 -1.04
C THR A 64 -2.46 -3.79 -1.29
N ASN A 65 -1.57 -2.80 -1.11
CA ASN A 65 -1.89 -1.43 -1.50
C ASN A 65 -2.31 -1.38 -2.98
N HIS A 66 -3.22 -0.47 -3.32
CA HIS A 66 -3.59 -0.20 -4.72
C HIS A 66 -2.37 0.06 -5.58
N SER A 67 -2.26 -0.63 -6.72
CA SER A 67 -1.15 -0.48 -7.66
C SER A 67 -1.21 0.83 -8.46
N ASP A 68 -2.39 1.37 -8.63
CA ASP A 68 -2.69 2.59 -9.38
C ASP A 68 -2.38 3.87 -8.58
N ALA A 69 -1.20 4.16 -8.31
CA ALA A 69 -0.62 5.21 -7.47
C ALA A 69 -0.05 4.65 -6.15
N ALA A 70 0.35 3.37 -6.14
CA ALA A 70 0.95 2.73 -4.96
C ALA A 70 2.10 3.58 -4.40
N GLY A 71 1.95 4.01 -3.14
CA GLY A 71 2.92 4.83 -2.43
C GLY A 71 3.02 6.29 -2.87
N VAL A 72 2.53 6.68 -4.06
CA VAL A 72 2.57 8.08 -4.50
C VAL A 72 1.73 8.96 -3.60
N ILE A 73 0.63 8.46 -3.07
CA ILE A 73 -0.20 9.20 -2.10
C ILE A 73 0.58 9.58 -0.83
N PHE A 74 1.45 8.70 -0.37
CA PHE A 74 2.34 8.96 0.75
C PHE A 74 3.32 10.09 0.43
N GLU A 75 3.96 10.04 -0.74
CA GLU A 75 4.87 11.07 -1.22
C GLU A 75 4.16 12.43 -1.42
N ILE A 76 2.89 12.42 -1.85
CA ILE A 76 2.05 13.64 -1.95
C ILE A 76 1.77 14.18 -0.55
N ARG A 77 1.31 13.34 0.38
CA ARG A 77 0.98 13.75 1.74
C ARG A 77 2.19 14.33 2.47
N ASP A 78 3.35 13.75 2.29
CA ASP A 78 4.59 14.20 2.92
C ASP A 78 5.24 15.41 2.19
N GLY A 79 4.59 15.90 1.13
CA GLY A 79 5.00 17.11 0.44
C GLY A 79 6.29 16.96 -0.37
N ASN A 80 6.51 15.82 -1.04
CA ASN A 80 7.70 15.59 -1.85
C ASN A 80 7.94 16.77 -2.81
N PRO A 81 9.09 17.48 -2.71
CA PRO A 81 9.33 18.71 -3.48
C PRO A 81 9.23 18.55 -4.99
N SER A 82 9.53 17.38 -5.53
CA SER A 82 9.42 17.12 -6.97
C SER A 82 7.97 17.06 -7.43
N LEU A 83 7.09 16.49 -6.61
CA LEU A 83 5.66 16.39 -6.86
C LEU A 83 4.94 17.72 -6.62
N MET A 84 5.36 18.49 -5.62
CA MET A 84 4.75 19.77 -5.26
C MET A 84 4.94 20.87 -6.34
N ARG A 85 5.76 20.62 -7.36
CA ARG A 85 5.87 21.51 -8.53
C ARG A 85 4.66 21.47 -9.45
N ASP A 86 3.89 20.37 -9.41
CA ASP A 86 2.66 20.25 -10.17
C ASP A 86 1.49 20.89 -9.38
N PRO A 87 0.79 21.90 -9.94
CA PRO A 87 -0.26 22.62 -9.22
C PRO A 87 -1.43 21.73 -8.79
N LEU A 88 -1.76 20.69 -9.57
CA LEU A 88 -2.85 19.77 -9.26
C LEU A 88 -2.48 18.84 -8.09
N ILE A 89 -1.23 18.36 -8.08
CA ILE A 89 -0.72 17.54 -6.98
C ILE A 89 -0.64 18.37 -5.71
N LYS A 90 -0.11 19.61 -5.81
CA LYS A 90 -0.06 20.52 -4.66
C LYS A 90 -1.45 20.82 -4.10
N LYS A 91 -2.45 21.07 -4.95
CA LYS A 91 -3.85 21.23 -4.52
C LYS A 91 -4.32 20.04 -3.68
N ARG A 92 -4.04 18.81 -4.13
CA ARG A 92 -4.44 17.58 -3.42
C ARG A 92 -3.73 17.43 -2.08
N HIS A 93 -2.44 17.74 -2.03
CA HIS A 93 -1.70 17.83 -0.77
C HIS A 93 -2.38 18.79 0.21
N ASP A 94 -2.68 20.02 -0.23
CA ASP A 94 -3.31 21.04 0.60
C ASP A 94 -4.72 20.61 1.06
N MET A 95 -5.47 19.91 0.20
CA MET A 95 -6.77 19.33 0.55
C MET A 95 -6.63 18.28 1.68
N MET A 96 -5.68 17.35 1.56
CA MET A 96 -5.43 16.34 2.60
C MET A 96 -4.99 16.99 3.92
N ALA A 97 -4.10 17.97 3.86
CA ALA A 97 -3.67 18.73 5.03
C ALA A 97 -4.83 19.49 5.73
N ALA A 98 -5.84 19.88 4.95
CA ALA A 98 -7.05 20.53 5.46
C ALA A 98 -8.15 19.52 5.91
N GLY A 99 -7.84 18.22 6.01
CA GLY A 99 -8.80 17.17 6.40
C GLY A 99 -9.81 16.77 5.30
N LYS A 100 -9.60 17.20 4.06
CA LYS A 100 -10.43 16.87 2.88
C LYS A 100 -9.84 15.71 2.07
N GLY A 101 -9.41 14.66 2.76
CA GLY A 101 -8.76 13.52 2.13
C GLY A 101 -9.68 12.73 1.21
N VAL A 102 -10.96 12.58 1.59
CA VAL A 102 -11.96 11.88 0.78
C VAL A 102 -12.19 12.58 -0.57
N GLU A 103 -12.30 13.90 -0.55
CA GLU A 103 -12.47 14.70 -1.76
C GLU A 103 -11.22 14.64 -2.64
N ALA A 104 -10.02 14.69 -2.03
CA ALA A 104 -8.76 14.55 -2.74
C ALA A 104 -8.65 13.17 -3.41
N ALA A 105 -9.01 12.08 -2.71
CA ALA A 105 -9.06 10.72 -3.27
C ALA A 105 -10.03 10.63 -4.44
N SER A 106 -11.24 11.16 -4.28
CA SER A 106 -12.26 11.17 -5.34
C SER A 106 -11.78 11.90 -6.61
N GLU A 107 -11.09 13.04 -6.45
CA GLU A 107 -10.47 13.75 -7.56
C GLU A 107 -9.34 12.93 -8.22
N MET A 108 -8.56 12.19 -7.44
CA MET A 108 -7.48 11.33 -7.97
C MET A 108 -8.07 10.19 -8.79
N ILE A 109 -9.06 9.48 -8.26
CA ILE A 109 -9.75 8.38 -8.95
C ILE A 109 -10.39 8.89 -10.25
N SER A 110 -11.12 10.00 -10.20
CA SER A 110 -11.72 10.62 -11.40
C SER A 110 -10.67 10.99 -12.45
N THR A 111 -9.53 11.54 -12.02
CA THR A 111 -8.43 11.91 -12.90
C THR A 111 -7.84 10.68 -13.58
N GLN A 112 -7.71 9.58 -12.84
CA GLN A 112 -7.23 8.31 -13.35
C GLN A 112 -8.19 7.67 -14.33
N SER A 113 -9.47 7.57 -13.98
CA SER A 113 -10.52 7.03 -14.83
C SER A 113 -10.64 7.77 -16.17
N ASN A 114 -10.32 9.07 -16.19
CA ASN A 114 -10.31 9.89 -17.39
C ASN A 114 -8.95 9.98 -18.09
N ASN A 115 -7.96 9.18 -17.67
CA ASN A 115 -6.59 9.17 -18.18
C ASN A 115 -5.88 10.54 -18.13
N LYS A 116 -6.23 11.37 -17.14
CA LYS A 116 -5.69 12.73 -16.93
C LYS A 116 -4.71 12.82 -15.76
N VAL A 117 -4.05 11.72 -15.43
CA VAL A 117 -3.06 11.66 -14.35
C VAL A 117 -1.89 12.58 -14.65
N PRO A 118 -1.47 13.44 -13.69
CA PRO A 118 -0.31 14.30 -13.84
C PRO A 118 0.96 13.55 -14.25
N ALA A 119 1.76 14.13 -15.13
CA ALA A 119 2.98 13.50 -15.64
C ALA A 119 3.97 13.12 -14.51
N ALA A 120 4.05 13.94 -13.46
CA ALA A 120 4.92 13.67 -12.32
C ALA A 120 4.54 12.39 -11.55
N MET A 121 3.26 11.99 -11.58
CA MET A 121 2.79 10.73 -10.97
C MET A 121 3.01 9.51 -11.88
N LYS A 122 3.31 9.74 -13.16
CA LYS A 122 3.59 8.67 -14.15
C LYS A 122 5.09 8.38 -14.29
N ASP A 123 5.94 8.95 -13.47
CA ASP A 123 7.38 8.71 -13.52
C ASP A 123 7.67 7.23 -13.16
N PRO A 124 8.14 6.41 -14.11
CA PRO A 124 8.41 5.00 -13.85
C PRO A 124 9.53 4.82 -12.81
N LYS A 125 10.46 5.77 -12.65
CA LYS A 125 11.50 5.70 -11.63
C LYS A 125 10.91 5.81 -10.23
N LEU A 126 9.91 6.67 -10.06
CA LEU A 126 9.18 6.80 -8.79
C LEU A 126 8.44 5.49 -8.47
N ALA A 127 7.69 4.96 -9.42
CA ALA A 127 6.95 3.71 -9.25
C ALA A 127 7.88 2.53 -8.90
N VAL A 128 8.99 2.36 -9.64
CA VAL A 128 10.00 1.33 -9.37
C VAL A 128 10.62 1.51 -7.98
N SER A 129 10.96 2.74 -7.60
CA SER A 129 11.54 3.02 -6.27
C SER A 129 10.59 2.65 -5.14
N ILE A 130 9.30 2.96 -5.27
CA ILE A 130 8.29 2.63 -4.28
C ILE A 130 8.09 1.11 -4.21
N TRP A 131 7.99 0.44 -5.36
CA TRP A 131 7.88 -1.00 -5.42
C TRP A 131 9.05 -1.70 -4.74
N GLN A 132 10.29 -1.30 -5.07
CA GLN A 132 11.50 -1.85 -4.47
C GLN A 132 11.59 -1.62 -2.96
N LYS A 133 11.08 -0.50 -2.45
CA LYS A 133 10.94 -0.28 -1.00
C LYS A 133 9.96 -1.28 -0.39
N ASN A 134 8.80 -1.50 -1.02
CA ASN A 134 7.80 -2.44 -0.53
C ASN A 134 8.34 -3.87 -0.52
N THR A 135 8.92 -4.34 -1.62
CA THR A 135 9.50 -5.70 -1.71
C THR A 135 10.63 -5.91 -0.71
N ALA A 136 11.47 -4.89 -0.48
CA ALA A 136 12.54 -4.95 0.51
C ALA A 136 12.00 -5.06 1.95
N ILE A 137 10.89 -4.39 2.26
CA ILE A 137 10.23 -4.52 3.56
C ILE A 137 9.70 -5.95 3.75
N MET A 138 9.01 -6.51 2.76
CA MET A 138 8.50 -7.87 2.82
C MET A 138 9.64 -8.87 3.02
N GLU A 139 10.71 -8.76 2.26
CA GLU A 139 11.89 -9.63 2.37
C GLU A 139 12.55 -9.54 3.76
N LYS A 140 12.70 -8.31 4.30
CA LYS A 140 13.27 -8.07 5.64
C LYS A 140 12.51 -8.78 6.75
N TYR A 141 11.19 -8.86 6.64
CA TYR A 141 10.32 -9.42 7.69
C TYR A 141 9.86 -10.85 7.41
N ASN A 142 10.15 -11.39 6.21
CA ASN A 142 9.85 -12.77 5.89
C ASN A 142 10.80 -13.71 6.66
N GLU A 143 10.23 -14.53 7.54
CA GLU A 143 10.96 -15.44 8.42
C GLU A 143 10.34 -16.83 8.29
N PRO A 144 10.77 -17.61 7.27
CA PRO A 144 10.18 -18.91 6.98
C PRO A 144 10.12 -19.84 8.19
N GLY A 145 8.96 -20.46 8.40
CA GLY A 145 8.69 -21.32 9.56
C GLY A 145 8.18 -20.59 10.80
N ARG A 146 8.25 -19.27 10.85
CA ARG A 146 7.74 -18.44 11.94
C ARG A 146 6.67 -17.46 11.48
N PHE A 147 6.96 -16.68 10.45
CA PHE A 147 6.07 -15.70 9.87
C PHE A 147 6.36 -15.54 8.38
N THR A 148 5.33 -15.50 7.54
CA THR A 148 5.50 -15.30 6.11
C THR A 148 5.00 -13.91 5.71
N ALA A 149 5.91 -13.06 5.22
CA ALA A 149 5.57 -11.81 4.56
C ALA A 149 5.59 -12.01 3.04
N LEU A 150 4.39 -12.07 2.44
CA LEU A 150 4.25 -12.26 1.00
C LEU A 150 4.31 -10.91 0.28
N ILE A 151 4.95 -10.89 -0.88
CA ILE A 151 4.97 -9.72 -1.76
C ILE A 151 3.68 -9.71 -2.58
N GLY A 152 3.02 -8.56 -2.64
CA GLY A 152 1.79 -8.42 -3.42
C GLY A 152 1.37 -6.98 -3.61
N TYR A 153 0.30 -6.80 -4.34
CA TYR A 153 -0.39 -5.53 -4.55
C TYR A 153 -1.84 -5.81 -4.95
N GLU A 154 -2.71 -4.82 -4.79
CA GLU A 154 -4.03 -4.87 -5.37
C GLU A 154 -4.03 -4.21 -6.74
N TRP A 155 -4.28 -5.01 -7.78
CA TRP A 155 -4.54 -4.51 -9.10
C TRP A 155 -5.95 -3.91 -9.17
N THR A 156 -6.05 -2.69 -9.67
CA THR A 156 -7.31 -1.96 -9.78
C THR A 156 -7.53 -1.52 -11.22
N SER A 157 -8.67 -1.90 -11.79
CA SER A 157 -9.13 -1.40 -13.09
C SER A 157 -9.98 -0.16 -12.88
N ASN A 158 -9.79 0.83 -13.74
CA ASN A 158 -10.64 2.01 -13.85
C ASN A 158 -11.12 2.20 -15.31
N ALA A 159 -11.34 1.10 -16.03
CA ALA A 159 -11.81 1.11 -17.41
C ALA A 159 -13.21 1.74 -17.54
N GLY A 160 -13.65 2.04 -18.76
CA GLY A 160 -15.01 2.49 -19.03
C GLY A 160 -15.41 3.80 -18.35
N GLY A 161 -14.44 4.58 -17.82
CA GLY A 161 -14.74 5.81 -17.09
C GLY A 161 -15.06 5.60 -15.60
N GLY A 162 -14.68 4.43 -15.04
CA GLY A 162 -14.85 4.14 -13.63
C GLY A 162 -15.29 2.72 -13.29
N ASP A 163 -15.28 1.82 -14.27
CA ASP A 163 -15.52 0.39 -14.00
C ASP A 163 -14.42 -0.13 -13.10
N ASN A 164 -14.74 -0.31 -11.82
CA ASN A 164 -13.80 -0.58 -10.77
C ASN A 164 -13.80 -2.08 -10.44
N LEU A 165 -12.73 -2.77 -10.83
CA LEU A 165 -12.49 -4.17 -10.52
C LEU A 165 -11.17 -4.31 -9.77
N HIS A 166 -11.21 -4.97 -8.63
CA HIS A 166 -10.06 -5.20 -7.77
C HIS A 166 -9.62 -6.66 -7.77
N ARG A 167 -8.31 -6.89 -7.72
CA ARG A 167 -7.72 -8.23 -7.56
C ARG A 167 -6.41 -8.14 -6.81
N ASN A 168 -6.26 -8.96 -5.79
CA ASN A 168 -4.97 -9.14 -5.14
C ASN A 168 -4.07 -10.01 -6.04
N VAL A 169 -2.90 -9.48 -6.34
CA VAL A 169 -1.81 -10.19 -7.01
C VAL A 169 -0.76 -10.51 -5.97
N ILE A 170 -0.51 -11.78 -5.75
CA ILE A 170 0.41 -12.28 -4.73
C ILE A 170 1.53 -13.04 -5.41
N TYR A 171 2.77 -12.65 -5.14
CA TYR A 171 3.93 -13.33 -5.68
C TYR A 171 4.26 -14.56 -4.84
N ARG A 172 4.54 -15.65 -5.53
CA ARG A 172 5.05 -16.86 -4.91
C ARG A 172 6.52 -16.73 -4.49
N ASP A 173 7.28 -15.99 -5.29
CA ASP A 173 8.73 -15.86 -5.16
C ASP A 173 9.10 -14.60 -4.36
N GLY A 174 10.36 -14.48 -3.96
CA GLY A 174 10.88 -13.34 -3.23
C GLY A 174 11.18 -12.12 -4.12
N LYS A 175 11.82 -11.13 -3.50
CA LYS A 175 12.13 -9.82 -4.08
C LYS A 175 12.89 -9.90 -5.42
N ASP A 176 13.83 -10.82 -5.56
CA ASP A 176 14.65 -10.99 -6.77
C ASP A 176 13.83 -11.32 -8.03
N LYS A 177 12.65 -11.90 -7.86
CA LYS A 177 11.69 -12.17 -8.94
C LYS A 177 10.61 -11.10 -9.04
N ALA A 178 10.13 -10.61 -7.91
CA ALA A 178 9.07 -9.61 -7.89
C ALA A 178 9.51 -8.24 -8.44
N ASP A 179 10.80 -7.95 -8.44
CA ASP A 179 11.37 -6.69 -8.96
C ASP A 179 11.68 -6.72 -10.48
N GLN A 180 11.48 -7.85 -11.16
CA GLN A 180 11.71 -8.03 -12.62
C GLN A 180 10.51 -7.55 -13.44
#